data_fa996d3dbd75280857e9402963df3346
#
_entry.id   fa996d3dbd75280857e9402963df3346
#
_cell.length_a   1.000
_cell.length_b   1.000
_cell.length_c   1.000
_cell.angle_alpha   90.00
_cell.angle_beta   90.00
_cell.angle_gamma   90.00
#
_symmetry.space_group_name_H-M   'P 1'
#
loop_
_entity.id
_entity.type
_entity.pdbx_description
1 polymer ?
#
loop_
_entity_poly.entity_id
_entity_poly.type
_entity_poly.pdbx_seq_one_letter_code
_entity_poly.pdbx_strand_id
1 'polypeptide(L)'
;MTTPTPFPRTLMLLGSGELGKEVAIAAQRLGCRVIAVDRYPGAPAMPVADVAEVIAMTDAEALRTVVRRHHPDVVIPEIEALAVDALAELEAEGINVIPTARATAVTMNRDRIRDLAAGGLGLRTARFAYAESAEALAAAAAPLGWPVVVKPVMSSSGKGQSVVQGPDGIAAAWEAAMAGARGTGARVIVEEFLRFDLEITLLTVKQWQGPTLFCPPIGHVQERGDYQCSWQPAVLGEGQLAVAQAMARAVTDDLGGAGLFGVEFFLCGAPGEEVVVFSELSPRPHDTGLVTLAGQNLSEFDLHVRAVLGLPIPEIRSLGPAASRVILASETADTVSYTGLEQALAVPESQVLLFGKPDARPGRRMGVALARGETLVQARERADAAAAGVRVRTSV
;
A
#
# COMPACT_ATOMS: atom_id res chain seq x y z
N MET A 1 -33.50 7.07 2.01
CA MET A 1 -32.94 6.43 0.79
C MET A 1 -32.38 7.54 -0.07
N THR A 2 -31.06 7.66 -0.16
CA THR A 2 -30.43 8.61 -1.08
C THR A 2 -30.68 8.13 -2.50
N THR A 3 -31.14 9.01 -3.37
CA THR A 3 -31.34 8.71 -4.80
C THR A 3 -29.99 8.23 -5.36
N PRO A 4 -29.93 7.08 -6.08
CA PRO A 4 -28.68 6.62 -6.67
C PRO A 4 -28.13 7.70 -7.59
N THR A 5 -26.89 8.10 -7.37
CA THR A 5 -26.22 9.04 -8.28
C THR A 5 -26.03 8.34 -9.63
N PRO A 6 -26.46 8.95 -10.74
CA PRO A 6 -26.37 8.32 -12.06
C PRO A 6 -24.91 8.14 -12.50
N PHE A 7 -24.66 7.19 -13.41
CA PHE A 7 -23.42 7.03 -14.13
C PHE A 7 -23.50 7.77 -15.49
N PRO A 8 -22.36 8.19 -16.08
CA PRO A 8 -20.98 8.00 -15.57
C PRO A 8 -20.64 8.94 -14.42
N ARG A 9 -19.69 8.49 -13.55
CA ARG A 9 -19.08 9.32 -12.50
C ARG A 9 -17.66 9.67 -12.87
N THR A 10 -17.18 10.81 -12.37
CA THR A 10 -15.80 11.27 -12.55
C THR A 10 -14.99 11.03 -11.28
N LEU A 11 -13.95 10.22 -11.38
CA LEU A 11 -13.01 9.96 -10.30
C LEU A 11 -11.68 10.66 -10.59
N MET A 12 -11.13 11.34 -9.59
CA MET A 12 -9.79 11.94 -9.66
C MET A 12 -8.84 11.19 -8.76
N LEU A 13 -7.79 10.61 -9.35
CA LEU A 13 -6.74 9.92 -8.62
C LEU A 13 -5.62 10.90 -8.29
N LEU A 14 -5.29 11.06 -7.01
CA LEU A 14 -4.12 11.81 -6.54
C LEU A 14 -2.98 10.84 -6.26
N GLY A 15 -2.18 10.61 -7.28
CA GLY A 15 -1.22 9.55 -7.42
C GLY A 15 -1.59 8.63 -8.57
N SER A 16 -0.73 8.59 -9.59
CA SER A 16 -0.99 7.87 -10.84
C SER A 16 0.05 6.77 -11.08
N GLY A 17 0.51 6.14 -10.00
CA GLY A 17 1.43 5.01 -10.02
C GLY A 17 0.78 3.71 -10.54
N GLU A 18 1.48 2.60 -10.33
CA GLU A 18 1.04 1.27 -10.76
C GLU A 18 -0.30 0.84 -10.17
N LEU A 19 -0.55 1.14 -8.89
CA LEU A 19 -1.82 0.82 -8.23
C LEU A 19 -2.93 1.74 -8.74
N GLY A 20 -2.64 3.04 -8.87
CA GLY A 20 -3.57 4.01 -9.48
C GLY A 20 -3.97 3.64 -10.91
N LYS A 21 -3.06 3.03 -11.69
CA LYS A 21 -3.39 2.48 -13.02
C LYS A 21 -4.46 1.41 -12.95
N GLU A 22 -4.32 0.45 -12.05
CA GLU A 22 -5.30 -0.62 -11.88
C GLU A 22 -6.64 -0.10 -11.32
N VAL A 23 -6.61 0.91 -10.43
CA VAL A 23 -7.83 1.62 -9.98
C VAL A 23 -8.52 2.29 -11.17
N ALA A 24 -7.76 2.99 -12.04
CA ALA A 24 -8.31 3.62 -13.24
C ALA A 24 -8.98 2.59 -14.16
N ILE A 25 -8.32 1.47 -14.43
CA ILE A 25 -8.85 0.38 -15.25
C ILE A 25 -10.14 -0.19 -14.63
N ALA A 26 -10.15 -0.46 -13.33
CA ALA A 26 -11.34 -0.96 -12.63
C ALA A 26 -12.51 0.04 -12.68
N ALA A 27 -12.24 1.33 -12.54
CA ALA A 27 -13.24 2.39 -12.64
C ALA A 27 -13.83 2.51 -14.06
N GLN A 28 -12.98 2.48 -15.08
CA GLN A 28 -13.41 2.56 -16.49
C GLN A 28 -14.22 1.34 -16.94
N ARG A 29 -13.98 0.14 -16.38
CA ARG A 29 -14.84 -1.03 -16.60
C ARG A 29 -16.28 -0.81 -16.16
N LEU A 30 -16.51 0.11 -15.21
CA LEU A 30 -17.82 0.55 -14.74
C LEU A 30 -18.34 1.81 -15.46
N GLY A 31 -17.65 2.27 -16.50
CA GLY A 31 -18.03 3.46 -17.28
C GLY A 31 -17.69 4.78 -16.60
N CYS A 32 -16.85 4.79 -15.57
CA CYS A 32 -16.40 6.03 -14.94
C CYS A 32 -15.40 6.77 -15.82
N ARG A 33 -15.44 8.11 -15.76
CA ARG A 33 -14.38 8.97 -16.27
C ARG A 33 -13.29 9.10 -15.22
N VAL A 34 -12.03 8.96 -15.62
CA VAL A 34 -10.88 9.01 -14.71
C VAL A 34 -9.95 10.17 -15.04
N ILE A 35 -9.60 10.94 -14.03
CA ILE A 35 -8.60 12.00 -14.07
C ILE A 35 -7.39 11.52 -13.27
N ALA A 36 -6.26 11.31 -13.93
CA ALA A 36 -5.02 10.89 -13.32
C ALA A 36 -4.13 12.09 -13.02
N VAL A 37 -3.81 12.32 -11.76
CA VAL A 37 -2.98 13.44 -11.31
C VAL A 37 -1.67 12.87 -10.72
N ASP A 38 -0.52 13.38 -11.18
CA ASP A 38 0.80 13.04 -10.59
C ASP A 38 1.76 14.23 -10.72
N ARG A 39 2.92 14.11 -10.08
CA ARG A 39 3.98 15.13 -10.09
C ARG A 39 4.85 15.12 -11.34
N TYR A 40 4.74 14.12 -12.21
CA TYR A 40 5.54 13.96 -13.42
C TYR A 40 4.66 13.44 -14.58
N PRO A 41 4.98 13.81 -15.82
CA PRO A 41 4.25 13.34 -16.99
C PRO A 41 4.53 11.86 -17.27
N GLY A 42 3.57 11.17 -17.88
CA GLY A 42 3.72 9.76 -18.23
C GLY A 42 3.70 8.80 -17.03
N ALA A 43 3.12 9.22 -15.89
CA ALA A 43 2.88 8.32 -14.77
C ALA A 43 1.98 7.14 -15.20
N PRO A 44 2.13 5.94 -14.64
CA PRO A 44 1.51 4.70 -15.11
C PRO A 44 0.01 4.73 -15.39
N ALA A 45 -0.77 5.48 -14.61
CA ALA A 45 -2.22 5.61 -14.83
C ALA A 45 -2.59 6.62 -15.94
N MET A 46 -1.72 7.59 -16.27
CA MET A 46 -2.05 8.64 -17.24
C MET A 46 -2.37 8.11 -18.65
N PRO A 47 -1.67 7.10 -19.20
CA PRO A 47 -1.98 6.55 -20.51
C PRO A 47 -3.34 5.85 -20.62
N VAL A 48 -3.93 5.45 -19.50
CA VAL A 48 -5.22 4.75 -19.45
C VAL A 48 -6.36 5.67 -18.96
N ALA A 49 -6.06 6.82 -18.39
CA ALA A 49 -7.04 7.79 -17.90
C ALA A 49 -7.63 8.63 -19.04
N ASP A 50 -8.81 9.21 -18.81
CA ASP A 50 -9.46 10.13 -19.76
C ASP A 50 -8.81 11.49 -19.76
N VAL A 51 -8.20 11.90 -18.64
CA VAL A 51 -7.48 13.16 -18.47
C VAL A 51 -6.24 12.93 -17.63
N ALA A 52 -5.13 13.57 -18.02
CA ALA A 52 -3.89 13.58 -17.26
C ALA A 52 -3.55 15.01 -16.82
N GLU A 53 -3.22 15.18 -15.54
CA GLU A 53 -2.79 16.44 -14.94
C GLU A 53 -1.46 16.26 -14.24
N VAL A 54 -0.55 17.22 -14.41
CA VAL A 54 0.77 17.22 -13.76
C VAL A 54 0.87 18.41 -12.83
N ILE A 55 0.91 18.15 -11.54
CA ILE A 55 1.04 19.17 -10.49
C ILE A 55 1.97 18.70 -9.36
N ALA A 56 2.53 19.62 -8.62
CA ALA A 56 3.14 19.32 -7.32
C ALA A 56 2.01 19.05 -6.30
N MET A 57 1.65 17.81 -6.06
CA MET A 57 0.50 17.45 -5.19
C MET A 57 0.70 17.83 -3.70
N THR A 58 1.91 18.22 -3.31
CA THR A 58 2.21 18.84 -2.00
C THR A 58 1.96 20.36 -1.99
N ASP A 59 1.69 20.96 -3.16
CA ASP A 59 1.27 22.35 -3.27
C ASP A 59 -0.25 22.43 -3.09
N ALA A 60 -0.68 23.03 -1.99
CA ALA A 60 -2.08 23.15 -1.62
C ALA A 60 -2.91 23.94 -2.64
N GLU A 61 -2.35 25.01 -3.26
CA GLU A 61 -3.07 25.82 -4.24
C GLU A 61 -3.22 25.11 -5.58
N ALA A 62 -2.16 24.42 -6.03
CA ALA A 62 -2.22 23.61 -7.24
C ALA A 62 -3.25 22.48 -7.08
N LEU A 63 -3.28 21.82 -5.90
CA LEU A 63 -4.24 20.76 -5.60
C LEU A 63 -5.69 21.28 -5.62
N ARG A 64 -5.98 22.38 -4.91
CA ARG A 64 -7.31 23.00 -4.92
C ARG A 64 -7.75 23.42 -6.33
N THR A 65 -6.83 24.01 -7.08
CA THR A 65 -7.10 24.48 -8.44
C THR A 65 -7.50 23.34 -9.37
N VAL A 66 -6.77 22.22 -9.36
CA VAL A 66 -7.07 21.07 -10.24
C VAL A 66 -8.39 20.39 -9.84
N VAL A 67 -8.67 20.23 -8.55
CA VAL A 67 -9.93 19.65 -8.08
C VAL A 67 -11.11 20.53 -8.45
N ARG A 68 -11.03 21.84 -8.20
CA ARG A 68 -12.11 22.79 -8.55
C ARG A 68 -12.30 22.96 -10.07
N ARG A 69 -11.26 22.81 -10.88
CA ARG A 69 -11.35 22.86 -12.35
C ARG A 69 -12.17 21.70 -12.91
N HIS A 70 -11.94 20.51 -12.40
CA HIS A 70 -12.54 19.28 -12.93
C HIS A 70 -13.86 18.88 -12.29
N HIS A 71 -14.16 19.38 -11.09
CA HIS A 71 -15.37 19.04 -10.32
C HIS A 71 -15.63 17.52 -10.26
N PRO A 72 -14.65 16.69 -9.80
CA PRO A 72 -14.85 15.27 -9.75
C PRO A 72 -15.93 14.88 -8.74
N ASP A 73 -16.64 13.77 -8.99
CA ASP A 73 -17.59 13.21 -8.03
C ASP A 73 -16.88 12.63 -6.80
N VAL A 74 -15.65 12.14 -6.99
CA VAL A 74 -14.81 11.60 -5.93
C VAL A 74 -13.34 11.93 -6.19
N VAL A 75 -12.62 12.36 -5.14
CA VAL A 75 -11.17 12.48 -5.10
C VAL A 75 -10.60 11.30 -4.33
N ILE A 76 -9.64 10.58 -4.92
CA ILE A 76 -9.03 9.37 -4.37
C ILE A 76 -7.55 9.61 -4.12
N PRO A 77 -7.13 9.83 -2.86
CA PRO A 77 -5.72 9.84 -2.47
C PRO A 77 -5.07 8.46 -2.66
N GLU A 78 -4.04 8.38 -3.50
CA GLU A 78 -3.33 7.13 -3.84
C GLU A 78 -1.87 7.12 -3.40
N ILE A 79 -1.37 8.25 -2.89
CA ILE A 79 0.00 8.38 -2.39
C ILE A 79 0.05 9.16 -1.07
N GLU A 80 1.19 9.08 -0.37
CA GLU A 80 1.40 9.79 0.91
C GLU A 80 1.83 11.25 0.73
N ALA A 81 2.42 11.63 -0.40
CA ALA A 81 2.96 12.97 -0.61
C ALA A 81 1.89 13.94 -1.13
N LEU A 82 0.98 14.36 -0.27
CA LEU A 82 -0.18 15.23 -0.58
C LEU A 82 -0.27 16.42 0.37
N ALA A 83 -0.85 17.52 -0.11
CA ALA A 83 -1.25 18.66 0.72
C ALA A 83 -2.53 18.32 1.50
N VAL A 84 -2.41 17.60 2.62
CA VAL A 84 -3.54 17.03 3.37
C VAL A 84 -4.47 18.08 3.91
N ASP A 85 -3.94 19.24 4.32
CA ASP A 85 -4.78 20.35 4.82
C ASP A 85 -5.70 20.86 3.70
N ALA A 86 -5.20 20.92 2.46
CA ALA A 86 -6.04 21.27 1.31
C ALA A 86 -7.11 20.22 1.02
N LEU A 87 -6.83 18.91 1.23
CA LEU A 87 -7.85 17.88 1.13
C LEU A 87 -8.94 18.03 2.19
N ALA A 88 -8.56 18.39 3.43
CA ALA A 88 -9.52 18.61 4.50
C ALA A 88 -10.41 19.85 4.23
N GLU A 89 -9.86 20.92 3.65
CA GLU A 89 -10.63 22.09 3.20
C GLU A 89 -11.62 21.70 2.10
N LEU A 90 -11.18 20.98 1.07
CA LEU A 90 -12.04 20.51 -0.02
C LEU A 90 -13.15 19.58 0.48
N GLU A 91 -12.85 18.71 1.44
CA GLU A 91 -13.85 17.84 2.08
C GLU A 91 -14.89 18.68 2.84
N ALA A 92 -14.46 19.74 3.56
CA ALA A 92 -15.36 20.67 4.22
C ALA A 92 -16.20 21.50 3.26
N GLU A 93 -15.72 21.75 2.02
CA GLU A 93 -16.47 22.37 0.92
C GLU A 93 -17.50 21.41 0.27
N GLY A 94 -17.52 20.14 0.69
CA GLY A 94 -18.45 19.12 0.18
C GLY A 94 -17.88 18.25 -0.96
N ILE A 95 -16.59 18.34 -1.27
CA ILE A 95 -15.92 17.42 -2.18
C ILE A 95 -15.82 16.05 -1.50
N ASN A 96 -16.21 15.02 -2.19
CA ASN A 96 -16.13 13.66 -1.66
C ASN A 96 -14.70 13.12 -1.78
N VAL A 97 -13.98 13.04 -0.67
CA VAL A 97 -12.59 12.55 -0.57
C VAL A 97 -12.61 11.16 0.05
N ILE A 98 -12.11 10.14 -0.65
CA ILE A 98 -12.11 8.74 -0.20
C ILE A 98 -10.77 8.07 -0.53
N PRO A 99 -10.02 7.60 0.48
CA PRO A 99 -10.31 7.68 1.92
C PRO A 99 -10.39 9.12 2.41
N THR A 100 -11.01 9.33 3.58
CA THR A 100 -11.20 10.69 4.14
C THR A 100 -9.87 11.44 4.29
N ALA A 101 -9.91 12.76 4.26
CA ALA A 101 -8.73 13.58 4.51
C ALA A 101 -8.08 13.23 5.88
N ARG A 102 -8.90 12.93 6.90
CA ARG A 102 -8.42 12.44 8.20
C ARG A 102 -7.69 11.11 8.10
N ALA A 103 -8.25 10.13 7.41
CA ALA A 103 -7.61 8.83 7.23
C ALA A 103 -6.25 8.99 6.51
N THR A 104 -6.21 9.79 5.45
CA THR A 104 -4.99 10.12 4.71
C THR A 104 -3.96 10.78 5.64
N ALA A 105 -4.35 11.79 6.44
CA ALA A 105 -3.47 12.51 7.36
C ALA A 105 -2.85 11.61 8.45
N VAL A 106 -3.66 10.71 9.02
CA VAL A 106 -3.21 9.80 10.08
C VAL A 106 -2.23 8.77 9.54
N THR A 107 -2.54 8.18 8.39
CA THR A 107 -1.75 7.06 7.85
C THR A 107 -0.48 7.50 7.11
N MET A 108 -0.38 8.76 6.69
CA MET A 108 0.86 9.33 6.15
C MET A 108 2.01 9.37 7.17
N ASN A 109 1.67 9.43 8.45
CA ASN A 109 2.61 9.62 9.54
C ASN A 109 2.62 8.39 10.45
N ARG A 110 3.77 7.69 10.55
CA ARG A 110 3.92 6.50 11.39
C ARG A 110 3.61 6.77 12.86
N ASP A 111 3.95 7.93 13.37
CA ASP A 111 3.64 8.30 14.77
C ASP A 111 2.13 8.38 14.97
N ARG A 112 1.39 9.05 14.09
CA ARG A 112 -0.06 9.21 14.23
C ARG A 112 -0.82 7.90 14.18
N ILE A 113 -0.51 7.04 13.19
CA ILE A 113 -1.17 5.73 13.10
C ILE A 113 -0.75 4.79 14.24
N ARG A 114 0.50 4.88 14.72
CA ARG A 114 0.99 4.11 15.85
C ARG A 114 0.34 4.56 17.16
N ASP A 115 0.23 5.86 17.38
CA ASP A 115 -0.44 6.43 18.56
C ASP A 115 -1.93 6.10 18.56
N LEU A 116 -2.59 6.15 17.40
CA LEU A 116 -3.98 5.70 17.26
C LEU A 116 -4.12 4.22 17.62
N ALA A 117 -3.32 3.35 17.03
CA ALA A 117 -3.41 1.92 17.23
C ALA A 117 -3.09 1.51 18.68
N ALA A 118 -1.96 1.95 19.22
CA ALA A 118 -1.50 1.54 20.53
C ALA A 118 -2.19 2.32 21.66
N GLY A 119 -2.21 3.67 21.57
CA GLY A 119 -2.72 4.54 22.61
C GLY A 119 -4.24 4.74 22.55
N GLY A 120 -4.77 5.02 21.35
CA GLY A 120 -6.19 5.28 21.17
C GLY A 120 -7.07 4.04 21.25
N LEU A 121 -6.65 2.96 20.59
CA LEU A 121 -7.44 1.73 20.44
C LEU A 121 -6.93 0.56 21.30
N GLY A 122 -5.79 0.69 21.97
CA GLY A 122 -5.20 -0.35 22.82
C GLY A 122 -4.79 -1.60 22.06
N LEU A 123 -4.49 -1.49 20.75
CA LEU A 123 -4.09 -2.63 19.95
C LEU A 123 -2.64 -3.03 20.27
N ARG A 124 -2.35 -4.31 20.17
CA ARG A 124 -0.99 -4.80 20.31
C ARG A 124 -0.15 -4.39 19.12
N THR A 125 0.90 -3.58 19.39
CA THR A 125 1.92 -3.16 18.44
C THR A 125 3.30 -3.57 18.95
N ALA A 126 4.36 -3.44 18.16
CA ALA A 126 5.72 -3.43 18.70
C ALA A 126 5.85 -2.34 19.77
N ARG A 127 6.62 -2.56 20.82
CA ARG A 127 6.97 -1.50 21.78
C ARG A 127 7.78 -0.44 21.03
N PHE A 128 7.50 0.82 21.28
CA PHE A 128 8.12 1.92 20.53
C PHE A 128 8.36 3.14 21.41
N ALA A 129 9.21 4.02 20.90
CA ALA A 129 9.38 5.38 21.41
C ALA A 129 9.75 6.32 20.27
N TYR A 130 9.66 7.62 20.52
CA TYR A 130 10.05 8.65 19.55
C TYR A 130 11.31 9.36 19.99
N ALA A 131 12.07 9.86 19.01
CA ALA A 131 13.27 10.65 19.26
C ALA A 131 13.43 11.76 18.22
N GLU A 132 13.99 12.89 18.65
CA GLU A 132 14.22 14.08 17.82
C GLU A 132 15.71 14.46 17.74
N SER A 133 16.59 13.62 18.31
CA SER A 133 18.05 13.68 18.18
C SER A 133 18.67 12.30 18.33
N ALA A 134 19.94 12.15 17.95
CA ALA A 134 20.67 10.91 18.12
C ALA A 134 20.81 10.50 19.60
N GLU A 135 21.02 11.47 20.51
CA GLU A 135 21.09 11.26 21.94
C GLU A 135 19.75 10.79 22.52
N ALA A 136 18.66 11.44 22.10
CA ALA A 136 17.31 11.03 22.49
C ALA A 136 16.98 9.62 21.94
N LEU A 137 17.44 9.29 20.72
CA LEU A 137 17.28 7.97 20.12
C LEU A 137 18.01 6.88 20.93
N ALA A 138 19.25 7.15 21.39
CA ALA A 138 19.98 6.24 22.25
C ALA A 138 19.27 5.97 23.58
N ALA A 139 18.76 7.02 24.20
CA ALA A 139 17.98 6.91 25.45
C ALA A 139 16.66 6.17 25.26
N ALA A 140 15.97 6.39 24.13
CA ALA A 140 14.71 5.73 23.78
C ALA A 140 14.88 4.25 23.43
N ALA A 141 15.98 3.88 22.77
CA ALA A 141 16.28 2.50 22.38
C ALA A 141 16.64 1.60 23.56
N ALA A 142 17.35 2.11 24.56
CA ALA A 142 17.88 1.31 25.67
C ALA A 142 16.82 0.46 26.40
N PRO A 143 15.62 0.98 26.77
CA PRO A 143 14.59 0.19 27.46
C PRO A 143 13.86 -0.82 26.54
N LEU A 144 13.96 -0.69 25.21
CA LEU A 144 13.36 -1.63 24.28
C LEU A 144 14.16 -2.93 24.16
N GLY A 145 15.47 -2.88 24.47
CA GLY A 145 16.41 -3.99 24.26
C GLY A 145 16.93 -4.02 22.82
N TRP A 146 17.94 -4.86 22.60
CA TRP A 146 18.60 -4.98 21.31
C TRP A 146 18.27 -6.32 20.63
N PRO A 147 18.16 -6.37 19.29
CA PRO A 147 18.24 -5.25 18.37
C PRO A 147 16.97 -4.36 18.39
N VAL A 148 17.05 -3.14 17.81
CA VAL A 148 15.91 -2.24 17.58
C VAL A 148 15.81 -1.88 16.09
N VAL A 149 14.61 -1.43 15.68
CA VAL A 149 14.36 -0.89 14.35
C VAL A 149 14.15 0.61 14.45
N VAL A 150 14.93 1.38 13.70
CA VAL A 150 14.80 2.85 13.61
C VAL A 150 14.20 3.19 12.26
N LYS A 151 13.15 4.02 12.25
CA LYS A 151 12.45 4.44 11.02
C LYS A 151 12.16 5.95 11.06
N PRO A 152 12.25 6.68 9.94
CA PRO A 152 11.68 8.02 9.86
C PRO A 152 10.17 7.97 10.10
N VAL A 153 9.60 9.01 10.70
CA VAL A 153 8.14 9.11 10.88
C VAL A 153 7.42 9.15 9.53
N MET A 154 7.98 9.84 8.55
CA MET A 154 7.44 9.89 7.20
C MET A 154 8.45 9.35 6.18
N SER A 155 8.19 8.18 5.64
CA SER A 155 8.96 7.58 4.54
C SER A 155 8.13 6.49 3.87
N SER A 156 8.54 6.02 2.68
CA SER A 156 7.92 4.89 1.99
C SER A 156 8.99 3.89 1.56
N SER A 157 8.59 2.63 1.34
CA SER A 157 9.47 1.57 0.83
C SER A 157 10.74 1.41 1.67
N GLY A 158 10.63 1.43 2.99
CA GLY A 158 11.74 1.18 3.93
C GLY A 158 12.88 2.20 3.88
N LYS A 159 12.74 3.34 3.18
CA LYS A 159 13.80 4.35 3.09
C LYS A 159 14.12 4.93 4.45
N GLY A 160 15.42 4.94 4.79
CA GLY A 160 15.90 5.41 6.07
C GLY A 160 15.66 4.45 7.24
N GLN A 161 15.13 3.25 6.99
CA GLN A 161 14.97 2.23 8.02
C GLN A 161 16.30 1.51 8.28
N SER A 162 16.61 1.29 9.55
CA SER A 162 17.81 0.57 9.99
C SER A 162 17.49 -0.42 11.11
N VAL A 163 18.10 -1.60 11.07
CA VAL A 163 18.14 -2.54 12.20
C VAL A 163 19.43 -2.31 12.95
N VAL A 164 19.34 -1.93 14.21
CA VAL A 164 20.48 -1.53 15.05
C VAL A 164 20.73 -2.60 16.09
N GLN A 165 21.92 -3.21 16.06
CA GLN A 165 22.29 -4.35 16.90
C GLN A 165 22.72 -3.95 18.33
N GLY A 166 23.09 -2.68 18.52
CA GLY A 166 23.60 -2.18 19.80
C GLY A 166 23.81 -0.67 19.78
N PRO A 167 24.21 -0.07 20.91
CA PRO A 167 24.32 1.39 21.06
C PRO A 167 25.23 2.06 20.03
N ASP A 168 26.29 1.38 19.59
CA ASP A 168 27.27 1.92 18.66
C ASP A 168 26.69 2.21 17.26
N GLY A 169 25.56 1.59 16.90
CA GLY A 169 24.89 1.80 15.62
C GLY A 169 23.92 2.98 15.57
N ILE A 170 23.64 3.63 16.70
CA ILE A 170 22.60 4.66 16.83
C ILE A 170 22.87 5.88 15.96
N ALA A 171 24.11 6.39 15.95
CA ALA A 171 24.47 7.59 15.18
C ALA A 171 24.25 7.35 13.67
N ALA A 172 24.72 6.22 13.15
CA ALA A 172 24.54 5.85 11.74
C ALA A 172 23.06 5.64 11.39
N ALA A 173 22.27 5.05 12.29
CA ALA A 173 20.83 4.85 12.09
C ALA A 173 20.07 6.18 12.07
N TRP A 174 20.45 7.13 12.93
CA TRP A 174 19.91 8.48 12.91
C TRP A 174 20.18 9.18 11.57
N GLU A 175 21.42 9.18 11.12
CA GLU A 175 21.81 9.77 9.83
C GLU A 175 21.05 9.13 8.66
N ALA A 176 20.97 7.80 8.63
CA ALA A 176 20.21 7.07 7.62
C ALA A 176 18.72 7.44 7.64
N ALA A 177 18.13 7.57 8.83
CA ALA A 177 16.74 7.96 8.97
C ALA A 177 16.49 9.39 8.47
N MET A 178 17.38 10.33 8.80
CA MET A 178 17.29 11.72 8.32
C MET A 178 17.45 11.81 6.79
N ALA A 179 18.36 11.05 6.20
CA ALA A 179 18.55 11.00 4.76
C ALA A 179 17.35 10.37 4.01
N GLY A 180 16.63 9.44 4.65
CA GLY A 180 15.47 8.77 4.08
C GLY A 180 14.13 9.46 4.38
N ALA A 181 14.09 10.44 5.27
CA ALA A 181 12.88 11.13 5.69
C ALA A 181 12.28 11.97 4.56
N ARG A 182 10.94 12.05 4.55
CA ARG A 182 10.19 13.02 3.74
C ARG A 182 9.67 14.13 4.66
N GLY A 183 9.72 15.39 4.18
CA GLY A 183 9.30 16.55 4.96
C GLY A 183 10.43 17.17 5.79
N THR A 184 10.11 18.15 6.61
CA THR A 184 11.06 18.99 7.36
C THR A 184 11.27 18.58 8.82
N GLY A 185 10.58 17.54 9.30
CA GLY A 185 10.62 17.10 10.70
C GLY A 185 11.79 16.15 10.98
N ALA A 186 12.58 16.46 12.00
CA ALA A 186 13.67 15.61 12.51
C ALA A 186 13.13 14.66 13.61
N ARG A 187 12.16 13.80 13.28
CA ARG A 187 11.58 12.84 14.24
C ARG A 187 11.65 11.43 13.69
N VAL A 188 12.07 10.50 14.54
CA VAL A 188 12.11 9.07 14.23
C VAL A 188 11.28 8.28 15.22
N ILE A 189 10.82 7.11 14.82
CA ILE A 189 10.31 6.08 15.70
C ILE A 189 11.38 5.00 15.85
N VAL A 190 11.62 4.58 17.08
CA VAL A 190 12.40 3.39 17.41
C VAL A 190 11.47 2.32 17.96
N GLU A 191 11.56 1.13 17.42
CA GLU A 191 10.71 -0.01 17.76
C GLU A 191 11.57 -1.19 18.19
N GLU A 192 11.04 -2.03 19.12
CA GLU A 192 11.64 -3.33 19.38
C GLU A 192 11.69 -4.16 18.10
N PHE A 193 12.73 -4.95 17.95
CA PHE A 193 12.85 -5.88 16.83
C PHE A 193 12.01 -7.13 17.11
N LEU A 194 10.91 -7.26 16.41
CA LEU A 194 10.06 -8.44 16.50
C LEU A 194 10.63 -9.59 15.67
N ARG A 195 10.74 -10.75 16.27
CA ARG A 195 10.91 -12.00 15.52
C ARG A 195 9.53 -12.53 15.19
N PHE A 196 9.20 -12.59 13.92
CA PHE A 196 7.92 -13.06 13.42
C PHE A 196 8.11 -14.25 12.47
N ASP A 197 7.10 -15.10 12.42
CA ASP A 197 7.07 -16.27 11.55
C ASP A 197 6.50 -15.93 10.19
N LEU A 198 5.56 -14.98 10.16
CA LEU A 198 4.87 -14.56 8.94
C LEU A 198 4.47 -13.08 9.04
N GLU A 199 4.63 -12.37 7.93
CA GLU A 199 4.07 -11.04 7.72
C GLU A 199 2.87 -11.15 6.77
N ILE A 200 1.75 -10.54 7.16
CA ILE A 200 0.52 -10.58 6.36
C ILE A 200 -0.04 -9.20 6.12
N THR A 201 -0.72 -9.06 4.98
CA THR A 201 -1.67 -7.97 4.72
C THR A 201 -3.09 -8.54 4.76
N LEU A 202 -3.96 -7.90 5.55
CA LEU A 202 -5.39 -8.15 5.55
C LEU A 202 -6.12 -7.00 4.86
N LEU A 203 -6.46 -7.21 3.60
CA LEU A 203 -7.27 -6.24 2.86
C LEU A 203 -8.66 -6.16 3.46
N THR A 204 -8.99 -4.98 3.95
CA THR A 204 -10.21 -4.68 4.71
C THR A 204 -11.05 -3.68 3.93
N VAL A 205 -12.28 -4.03 3.61
CA VAL A 205 -13.18 -3.20 2.80
C VAL A 205 -14.25 -2.58 3.66
N LYS A 206 -14.26 -1.25 3.71
CA LYS A 206 -15.32 -0.46 4.36
C LYS A 206 -16.33 -0.04 3.31
N GLN A 207 -17.59 -0.41 3.52
CA GLN A 207 -18.69 -0.01 2.66
C GLN A 207 -19.43 1.19 3.25
N TRP A 208 -20.05 2.02 2.42
CA TRP A 208 -20.94 3.10 2.88
C TRP A 208 -22.10 2.55 3.71
N GLN A 209 -22.60 1.40 3.30
CA GLN A 209 -23.65 0.67 3.99
C GLN A 209 -23.33 -0.83 3.98
N GLY A 210 -23.53 -1.48 5.10
CA GLY A 210 -23.24 -2.89 5.26
C GLY A 210 -22.04 -3.18 6.17
N PRO A 211 -21.68 -4.45 6.32
CA PRO A 211 -20.58 -4.87 7.18
C PRO A 211 -19.24 -4.53 6.57
N THR A 212 -18.21 -4.44 7.42
CA THR A 212 -16.81 -4.49 6.97
C THR A 212 -16.52 -5.88 6.42
N LEU A 213 -15.96 -5.95 5.20
CA LEU A 213 -15.57 -7.19 4.55
C LEU A 213 -14.06 -7.38 4.61
N PHE A 214 -13.62 -8.63 4.59
CA PHE A 214 -12.21 -9.00 4.59
C PHE A 214 -11.90 -9.91 3.41
N CYS A 215 -10.79 -9.63 2.74
CA CYS A 215 -10.22 -10.58 1.80
C CYS A 215 -9.56 -11.76 2.55
N PRO A 216 -9.37 -12.92 1.91
CA PRO A 216 -8.46 -13.92 2.42
C PRO A 216 -7.09 -13.29 2.74
N PRO A 217 -6.42 -13.65 3.85
CA PRO A 217 -5.14 -13.07 4.22
C PRO A 217 -4.10 -13.26 3.13
N ILE A 218 -3.24 -12.26 2.97
CA ILE A 218 -2.14 -12.27 2.02
C ILE A 218 -0.83 -12.38 2.79
N GLY A 219 -0.08 -13.47 2.59
CA GLY A 219 1.28 -13.56 3.07
C GLY A 219 2.24 -12.85 2.11
N HIS A 220 3.27 -12.21 2.63
CA HIS A 220 4.24 -11.54 1.78
C HIS A 220 5.65 -11.57 2.35
N VAL A 221 6.61 -11.24 1.51
CA VAL A 221 8.02 -11.05 1.87
C VAL A 221 8.43 -9.66 1.43
N GLN A 222 9.08 -8.95 2.34
CA GLN A 222 9.77 -7.70 2.08
C GLN A 222 11.28 -7.89 2.23
N GLU A 223 12.06 -7.24 1.39
CA GLU A 223 13.51 -7.13 1.55
C GLU A 223 13.88 -5.67 1.71
N ARG A 224 14.53 -5.33 2.83
CA ARG A 224 14.90 -3.94 3.15
C ARG A 224 13.70 -2.97 3.14
N GLY A 225 12.50 -3.47 3.48
CA GLY A 225 11.26 -2.72 3.44
C GLY A 225 10.63 -2.55 2.06
N ASP A 226 11.16 -3.23 1.02
CA ASP A 226 10.57 -3.27 -0.30
C ASP A 226 9.89 -4.60 -0.56
N TYR A 227 8.66 -4.56 -1.01
CA TYR A 227 7.84 -5.70 -1.39
C TYR A 227 8.52 -6.53 -2.50
N GLN A 228 8.60 -7.85 -2.31
CA GLN A 228 9.23 -8.79 -3.24
C GLN A 228 8.23 -9.78 -3.84
N CYS A 229 7.39 -10.37 -3.00
CA CYS A 229 6.38 -11.32 -3.43
C CYS A 229 5.24 -11.39 -2.42
N SER A 230 4.08 -11.81 -2.89
CA SER A 230 2.94 -12.16 -2.03
C SER A 230 2.26 -13.43 -2.50
N TRP A 231 1.44 -14.01 -1.64
CA TRP A 231 0.64 -15.18 -1.96
C TRP A 231 -0.68 -15.17 -1.18
N GLN A 232 -1.69 -15.81 -1.73
CA GLN A 232 -3.02 -15.89 -1.17
C GLN A 232 -3.65 -17.27 -1.45
N PRO A 233 -4.36 -17.86 -0.44
CA PRO A 233 -4.46 -17.38 0.93
C PRO A 233 -3.20 -17.68 1.76
N ALA A 234 -2.84 -16.79 2.68
CA ALA A 234 -1.92 -17.14 3.75
C ALA A 234 -2.65 -18.05 4.77
N VAL A 235 -1.95 -19.06 5.28
CA VAL A 235 -2.50 -19.97 6.26
C VAL A 235 -2.30 -19.38 7.66
N LEU A 236 -3.39 -19.12 8.35
CA LEU A 236 -3.42 -18.63 9.73
C LEU A 236 -4.25 -19.57 10.58
N GLY A 237 -3.94 -19.63 11.89
CA GLY A 237 -4.85 -20.22 12.87
C GLY A 237 -6.17 -19.42 12.97
N GLU A 238 -7.27 -20.09 13.29
CA GLU A 238 -8.58 -19.45 13.42
C GLU A 238 -8.56 -18.29 14.44
N GLY A 239 -7.85 -18.44 15.53
CA GLY A 239 -7.67 -17.42 16.55
C GLY A 239 -6.90 -16.21 16.03
N GLN A 240 -5.84 -16.43 15.25
CA GLN A 240 -5.03 -15.35 14.66
C GLN A 240 -5.86 -14.53 13.65
N LEU A 241 -6.61 -15.20 12.77
CA LEU A 241 -7.45 -14.54 11.80
C LEU A 241 -8.53 -13.66 12.47
N ALA A 242 -9.19 -14.20 13.50
CA ALA A 242 -10.22 -13.45 14.22
C ALA A 242 -9.64 -12.20 14.92
N VAL A 243 -8.45 -12.30 15.52
CA VAL A 243 -7.76 -11.17 16.14
C VAL A 243 -7.36 -10.15 15.11
N ALA A 244 -6.75 -10.55 13.99
CA ALA A 244 -6.36 -9.65 12.89
C ALA A 244 -7.58 -8.89 12.33
N GLN A 245 -8.71 -9.59 12.11
CA GLN A 245 -9.95 -8.98 11.65
C GLN A 245 -10.54 -7.99 12.68
N ALA A 246 -10.48 -8.31 13.98
CA ALA A 246 -10.93 -7.41 15.03
C ALA A 246 -10.08 -6.12 15.09
N MET A 247 -8.75 -6.25 15.04
CA MET A 247 -7.83 -5.12 14.99
C MET A 247 -8.04 -4.25 13.74
N ALA A 248 -8.11 -4.88 12.56
CA ALA A 248 -8.34 -4.18 11.30
C ALA A 248 -9.67 -3.44 11.30
N ARG A 249 -10.74 -4.05 11.81
CA ARG A 249 -12.04 -3.42 11.98
C ARG A 249 -11.94 -2.20 12.90
N ALA A 250 -11.31 -2.34 14.07
CA ALA A 250 -11.20 -1.26 15.04
C ALA A 250 -10.51 -0.02 14.45
N VAL A 251 -9.36 -0.20 13.77
CA VAL A 251 -8.63 0.91 13.15
C VAL A 251 -9.42 1.54 12.00
N THR A 252 -10.01 0.72 11.12
CA THR A 252 -10.75 1.25 9.96
C THR A 252 -12.08 1.89 10.36
N ASP A 253 -12.72 1.43 11.45
CA ASP A 253 -13.91 2.08 12.02
C ASP A 253 -13.58 3.46 12.59
N ASP A 254 -12.45 3.60 13.30
CA ASP A 254 -12.00 4.89 13.81
C ASP A 254 -11.62 5.87 12.69
N LEU A 255 -10.89 5.41 11.68
CA LEU A 255 -10.51 6.25 10.53
C LEU A 255 -11.72 6.73 9.73
N GLY A 256 -12.78 5.94 9.68
CA GLY A 256 -14.02 6.26 8.99
C GLY A 256 -13.91 6.21 7.47
N GLY A 257 -15.00 6.62 6.81
CA GLY A 257 -15.10 6.60 5.36
C GLY A 257 -15.34 5.21 4.76
N ALA A 258 -15.34 5.15 3.44
CA ALA A 258 -15.44 3.90 2.67
C ALA A 258 -14.14 3.67 1.89
N GLY A 259 -14.00 2.51 1.27
CA GLY A 259 -12.81 2.16 0.50
C GLY A 259 -12.16 0.87 0.98
N LEU A 260 -11.01 0.58 0.41
CA LEU A 260 -10.17 -0.55 0.79
C LEU A 260 -8.99 -0.07 1.61
N PHE A 261 -8.64 -0.83 2.64
CA PHE A 261 -7.52 -0.58 3.53
C PHE A 261 -6.60 -1.82 3.55
N GLY A 262 -5.33 -1.63 3.29
CA GLY A 262 -4.30 -2.66 3.48
C GLY A 262 -3.77 -2.59 4.91
N VAL A 263 -4.15 -3.55 5.76
CA VAL A 263 -3.71 -3.59 7.16
C VAL A 263 -2.65 -4.68 7.32
N GLU A 264 -1.48 -4.29 7.80
CA GLU A 264 -0.33 -5.18 7.94
C GLU A 264 -0.16 -5.67 9.38
N PHE A 265 0.18 -6.95 9.52
CA PHE A 265 0.39 -7.60 10.81
C PHE A 265 1.62 -8.50 10.76
N PHE A 266 2.31 -8.56 11.90
CA PHE A 266 3.27 -9.61 12.19
C PHE A 266 2.59 -10.74 12.98
N LEU A 267 2.82 -11.97 12.57
CA LEU A 267 2.41 -13.16 13.30
C LEU A 267 3.65 -13.72 14.01
N CYS A 268 3.59 -13.74 15.32
CA CYS A 268 4.72 -14.12 16.18
C CYS A 268 4.30 -15.23 17.13
N GLY A 269 5.25 -15.99 17.63
CA GLY A 269 5.06 -16.93 18.74
C GLY A 269 5.05 -18.40 18.33
N ALA A 270 5.44 -19.27 19.28
CA ALA A 270 5.40 -20.71 19.10
C ALA A 270 3.94 -21.21 18.96
N PRO A 271 3.72 -22.41 18.41
CA PRO A 271 2.40 -23.03 18.38
C PRO A 271 1.73 -23.05 19.76
N GLY A 272 0.53 -22.47 19.87
CA GLY A 272 -0.23 -22.31 21.13
C GLY A 272 0.05 -21.00 21.88
N GLU A 273 1.01 -20.19 21.43
CA GLU A 273 1.33 -18.86 21.96
C GLU A 273 1.28 -17.79 20.85
N GLU A 274 0.55 -18.07 19.77
CA GLU A 274 0.51 -17.21 18.60
C GLU A 274 -0.06 -15.83 18.93
N VAL A 275 0.66 -14.84 18.47
CA VAL A 275 0.37 -13.44 18.71
C VAL A 275 0.26 -12.69 17.40
N VAL A 276 -0.79 -11.89 17.28
CA VAL A 276 -0.97 -10.95 16.19
C VAL A 276 -0.54 -9.56 16.64
N VAL A 277 0.36 -8.94 15.91
CA VAL A 277 0.88 -7.58 16.20
C VAL A 277 0.56 -6.67 15.03
N PHE A 278 -0.15 -5.58 15.28
CA PHE A 278 -0.41 -4.55 14.28
C PHE A 278 0.91 -3.86 13.88
N SER A 279 1.14 -3.77 12.59
CA SER A 279 2.33 -3.13 12.01
C SER A 279 2.02 -1.76 11.41
N GLU A 280 1.28 -1.72 10.33
CA GLU A 280 1.01 -0.51 9.56
C GLU A 280 -0.37 -0.60 8.88
N LEU A 281 -0.86 0.52 8.36
CA LEU A 281 -2.08 0.58 7.57
C LEU A 281 -1.94 1.56 6.41
N SER A 282 -2.30 1.11 5.21
CA SER A 282 -2.49 1.93 4.02
C SER A 282 -3.98 2.08 3.74
N PRO A 283 -4.53 3.32 3.63
CA PRO A 283 -5.96 3.54 3.43
C PRO A 283 -6.34 3.47 1.94
N ARG A 284 -5.73 2.58 1.19
CA ARG A 284 -5.83 2.42 -0.27
C ARG A 284 -5.40 1.01 -0.68
N PRO A 285 -5.52 0.62 -1.97
CA PRO A 285 -4.91 -0.58 -2.51
C PRO A 285 -3.42 -0.71 -2.13
N HIS A 286 -2.99 -1.93 -1.91
CA HIS A 286 -1.68 -2.25 -1.36
C HIS A 286 -0.87 -3.12 -2.33
N ASP A 287 0.44 -2.89 -2.46
CA ASP A 287 1.31 -3.64 -3.37
C ASP A 287 1.16 -5.16 -3.24
N THR A 288 1.02 -5.65 -2.00
CA THR A 288 0.81 -7.08 -1.74
C THR A 288 -0.50 -7.60 -2.31
N GLY A 289 -1.50 -6.72 -2.44
CA GLY A 289 -2.83 -7.02 -2.95
C GLY A 289 -2.88 -7.22 -4.47
N LEU A 290 -1.81 -6.91 -5.22
CA LEU A 290 -1.73 -7.25 -6.65
C LEU A 290 -2.02 -8.73 -6.94
N VAL A 291 -1.73 -9.62 -5.99
CA VAL A 291 -2.06 -11.06 -6.10
C VAL A 291 -3.56 -11.30 -6.27
N THR A 292 -4.42 -10.40 -5.81
CA THR A 292 -5.88 -10.52 -5.94
C THR A 292 -6.38 -10.47 -7.38
N LEU A 293 -5.62 -9.88 -8.30
CA LEU A 293 -5.91 -9.90 -9.74
C LEU A 293 -5.97 -11.34 -10.30
N ALA A 294 -5.22 -12.27 -9.72
CA ALA A 294 -5.26 -13.68 -10.08
C ALA A 294 -6.04 -14.54 -9.07
N GLY A 295 -6.02 -14.17 -7.78
CA GLY A 295 -6.47 -15.01 -6.67
C GLY A 295 -7.94 -14.84 -6.26
N GLN A 296 -8.65 -13.81 -6.74
CA GLN A 296 -10.01 -13.49 -6.31
C GLN A 296 -10.96 -13.21 -7.48
N ASN A 297 -12.27 -13.37 -7.23
CA ASN A 297 -13.33 -12.99 -8.17
C ASN A 297 -13.45 -11.46 -8.36
N LEU A 298 -13.06 -10.68 -7.37
CA LEU A 298 -12.93 -9.23 -7.38
C LEU A 298 -11.55 -8.86 -6.87
N SER A 299 -10.77 -8.17 -7.68
CA SER A 299 -9.46 -7.67 -7.26
C SER A 299 -9.60 -6.61 -6.17
N GLU A 300 -8.53 -6.30 -5.47
CA GLU A 300 -8.51 -5.18 -4.52
C GLU A 300 -8.94 -3.86 -5.17
N PHE A 301 -8.65 -3.68 -6.44
CA PHE A 301 -9.01 -2.49 -7.22
C PHE A 301 -10.52 -2.45 -7.50
N ASP A 302 -11.11 -3.59 -7.90
CA ASP A 302 -12.57 -3.70 -8.06
C ASP A 302 -13.28 -3.44 -6.73
N LEU A 303 -12.77 -3.99 -5.63
CA LEU A 303 -13.30 -3.81 -4.30
C LEU A 303 -13.21 -2.35 -3.85
N HIS A 304 -12.06 -1.70 -4.08
CA HIS A 304 -11.84 -0.29 -3.75
C HIS A 304 -12.81 0.61 -4.53
N VAL A 305 -12.87 0.45 -5.84
CA VAL A 305 -13.76 1.26 -6.70
C VAL A 305 -15.24 1.05 -6.33
N ARG A 306 -15.68 -0.19 -6.08
CA ARG A 306 -17.06 -0.46 -5.63
C ARG A 306 -17.34 0.20 -4.28
N ALA A 307 -16.44 0.10 -3.32
CA ALA A 307 -16.60 0.72 -2.01
C ALA A 307 -16.66 2.25 -2.12
N VAL A 308 -15.76 2.85 -2.89
CA VAL A 308 -15.70 4.31 -3.16
C VAL A 308 -17.01 4.81 -3.79
N LEU A 309 -17.55 4.07 -4.77
CA LEU A 309 -18.76 4.43 -5.49
C LEU A 309 -20.07 4.05 -4.76
N GLY A 310 -19.97 3.38 -3.60
CA GLY A 310 -21.14 2.88 -2.86
C GLY A 310 -21.87 1.76 -3.58
N LEU A 311 -21.18 1.00 -4.43
CA LEU A 311 -21.72 -0.13 -5.15
C LEU A 311 -21.68 -1.41 -4.30
N PRO A 312 -22.60 -2.36 -4.49
CA PRO A 312 -22.66 -3.57 -3.70
C PRO A 312 -21.45 -4.49 -3.92
N ILE A 313 -21.00 -5.09 -2.84
CA ILE A 313 -19.97 -6.14 -2.82
C ILE A 313 -20.61 -7.37 -2.17
N PRO A 314 -21.29 -8.22 -2.94
CA PRO A 314 -22.05 -9.33 -2.37
C PRO A 314 -21.15 -10.44 -1.82
N GLU A 315 -20.00 -10.66 -2.43
CA GLU A 315 -19.10 -11.75 -2.06
C GLU A 315 -17.66 -11.47 -2.51
N ILE A 316 -16.70 -11.78 -1.64
CA ILE A 316 -15.27 -11.86 -1.94
C ILE A 316 -14.89 -13.34 -1.90
N ARG A 317 -14.59 -13.94 -3.06
CA ARG A 317 -14.33 -15.37 -3.18
C ARG A 317 -12.93 -15.63 -3.72
N SER A 318 -12.18 -16.51 -3.04
CA SER A 318 -10.92 -17.02 -3.55
C SER A 318 -11.15 -17.93 -4.76
N LEU A 319 -10.29 -17.79 -5.76
CA LEU A 319 -10.23 -18.63 -6.96
C LEU A 319 -9.20 -19.77 -6.84
N GLY A 320 -8.60 -19.93 -5.66
CA GLY A 320 -7.56 -20.90 -5.36
C GLY A 320 -6.21 -20.25 -5.05
N PRO A 321 -5.17 -21.05 -4.83
CA PRO A 321 -3.83 -20.56 -4.53
C PRO A 321 -3.28 -19.66 -5.65
N ALA A 322 -2.82 -18.47 -5.27
CA ALA A 322 -2.22 -17.50 -6.18
C ALA A 322 -0.97 -16.87 -5.57
N ALA A 323 -0.06 -16.41 -6.39
CA ALA A 323 1.14 -15.71 -5.98
C ALA A 323 1.49 -14.59 -6.95
N SER A 324 2.28 -13.65 -6.45
CA SER A 324 2.86 -12.56 -7.21
C SER A 324 4.36 -12.47 -6.96
N ARG A 325 5.11 -12.03 -7.97
CA ARG A 325 6.54 -11.72 -7.88
C ARG A 325 6.85 -10.44 -8.63
N VAL A 326 7.57 -9.51 -7.98
CA VAL A 326 7.97 -8.26 -8.60
C VAL A 326 9.01 -8.47 -9.71
N ILE A 327 8.95 -7.60 -10.72
CA ILE A 327 9.96 -7.46 -11.77
C ILE A 327 10.71 -6.18 -11.49
N LEU A 328 12.00 -6.29 -11.13
CA LEU A 328 12.83 -5.18 -10.70
C LEU A 328 13.78 -4.73 -11.82
N ALA A 329 14.03 -3.42 -11.90
CA ALA A 329 15.12 -2.89 -12.69
C ALA A 329 16.46 -3.12 -11.97
N SER A 330 17.50 -3.43 -12.72
CA SER A 330 18.87 -3.60 -12.25
C SER A 330 19.75 -2.37 -12.51
N GLU A 331 19.33 -1.48 -13.41
CA GLU A 331 20.12 -0.35 -13.91
C GLU A 331 19.29 0.94 -13.91
N THR A 332 19.99 2.08 -14.09
CA THR A 332 19.35 3.39 -14.25
C THR A 332 19.20 3.72 -15.73
N ALA A 333 18.00 4.18 -16.13
CA ALA A 333 17.72 4.65 -17.49
C ALA A 333 16.54 5.63 -17.52
N ASP A 334 16.62 6.57 -18.45
CA ASP A 334 15.53 7.54 -18.73
C ASP A 334 14.48 6.99 -19.72
N THR A 335 14.77 5.86 -20.36
CA THR A 335 13.84 5.13 -21.23
C THR A 335 13.89 3.65 -20.91
N VAL A 336 12.74 2.99 -21.00
CA VAL A 336 12.58 1.60 -20.59
C VAL A 336 11.99 0.77 -21.72
N SER A 337 12.61 -0.39 -21.98
CA SER A 337 12.05 -1.44 -22.82
C SER A 337 12.08 -2.77 -22.08
N TYR A 338 11.37 -3.76 -22.59
CA TYR A 338 11.25 -5.09 -21.98
C TYR A 338 11.54 -6.17 -23.01
N THR A 339 12.22 -7.23 -22.60
CA THR A 339 12.44 -8.44 -23.40
C THR A 339 12.08 -9.68 -22.59
N GLY A 340 11.86 -10.80 -23.27
CA GLY A 340 11.59 -12.08 -22.64
C GLY A 340 10.12 -12.30 -22.26
N LEU A 341 9.21 -11.45 -22.74
CA LEU A 341 7.76 -11.63 -22.49
C LEU A 341 7.24 -12.95 -23.04
N GLU A 342 7.79 -13.45 -24.15
CA GLU A 342 7.41 -14.74 -24.73
C GLU A 342 7.68 -15.90 -23.76
N GLN A 343 8.82 -15.88 -23.08
CA GLN A 343 9.17 -16.89 -22.08
C GLN A 343 8.31 -16.74 -20.82
N ALA A 344 8.11 -15.52 -20.35
CA ALA A 344 7.30 -15.24 -19.18
C ALA A 344 5.84 -15.68 -19.38
N LEU A 345 5.25 -15.34 -20.52
CA LEU A 345 3.86 -15.69 -20.87
C LEU A 345 3.66 -17.16 -21.30
N ALA A 346 4.73 -17.90 -21.52
CA ALA A 346 4.67 -19.34 -21.73
C ALA A 346 4.49 -20.14 -20.43
N VAL A 347 4.65 -19.51 -19.27
CA VAL A 347 4.39 -20.15 -17.96
C VAL A 347 2.88 -20.34 -17.79
N PRO A 348 2.40 -21.57 -17.58
CA PRO A 348 0.95 -21.83 -17.45
C PRO A 348 0.33 -21.09 -16.26
N GLU A 349 -0.94 -20.66 -16.40
CA GLU A 349 -1.72 -19.96 -15.36
C GLU A 349 -1.04 -18.68 -14.86
N SER A 350 -0.16 -18.06 -15.66
CA SER A 350 0.52 -16.82 -15.30
C SER A 350 0.05 -15.61 -16.11
N GLN A 351 0.27 -14.43 -15.54
CA GLN A 351 0.05 -13.13 -16.16
C GLN A 351 1.26 -12.24 -15.84
N VAL A 352 1.57 -11.31 -16.72
CA VAL A 352 2.60 -10.29 -16.51
C VAL A 352 1.98 -8.92 -16.67
N LEU A 353 2.12 -8.08 -15.64
CA LEU A 353 1.70 -6.69 -15.66
C LEU A 353 2.96 -5.80 -15.67
N LEU A 354 3.19 -5.09 -16.76
CA LEU A 354 4.21 -4.06 -16.85
C LEU A 354 3.61 -2.73 -16.44
N PHE A 355 4.24 -2.06 -15.47
CA PHE A 355 3.65 -0.87 -14.88
C PHE A 355 3.65 0.35 -15.81
N GLY A 356 4.60 0.41 -16.77
CA GLY A 356 4.70 1.52 -17.71
C GLY A 356 5.38 2.76 -17.09
N LYS A 357 6.26 2.56 -16.10
CA LYS A 357 7.07 3.64 -15.56
C LYS A 357 8.04 4.17 -16.61
N PRO A 358 8.20 5.50 -16.75
CA PRO A 358 8.98 6.09 -17.84
C PRO A 358 10.49 5.89 -17.68
N ASP A 359 10.98 5.73 -16.46
CA ASP A 359 12.38 5.61 -16.11
C ASP A 359 12.64 4.36 -15.26
N ALA A 360 13.88 3.93 -15.17
CA ALA A 360 14.33 2.83 -14.34
C ALA A 360 15.48 3.25 -13.43
N ARG A 361 15.60 2.57 -12.28
CA ARG A 361 16.74 2.66 -11.37
C ARG A 361 16.85 1.33 -10.62
N PRO A 362 18.03 0.95 -10.13
CA PRO A 362 18.21 -0.29 -9.37
C PRO A 362 17.17 -0.43 -8.24
N GLY A 363 16.52 -1.60 -8.20
CA GLY A 363 15.47 -1.90 -7.23
C GLY A 363 14.09 -1.31 -7.53
N ARG A 364 13.93 -0.45 -8.56
CA ARG A 364 12.60 0.05 -8.92
C ARG A 364 11.73 -1.07 -9.47
N ARG A 365 10.52 -1.21 -8.89
CA ARG A 365 9.53 -2.17 -9.38
C ARG A 365 8.96 -1.69 -10.72
N MET A 366 9.16 -2.49 -11.77
CA MET A 366 8.80 -2.18 -13.16
C MET A 366 7.61 -2.99 -13.64
N GLY A 367 7.26 -4.03 -12.90
CA GLY A 367 6.14 -4.90 -13.19
C GLY A 367 5.95 -5.95 -12.11
N VAL A 368 4.97 -6.80 -12.30
CA VAL A 368 4.69 -7.96 -11.48
C VAL A 368 4.28 -9.14 -12.36
N ALA A 369 4.74 -10.33 -12.03
CA ALA A 369 4.19 -11.57 -12.54
C ALA A 369 3.22 -12.14 -11.50
N LEU A 370 2.06 -12.57 -11.95
CA LEU A 370 1.01 -13.20 -11.17
C LEU A 370 0.85 -14.63 -11.66
N ALA A 371 0.59 -15.57 -10.75
CA ALA A 371 0.27 -16.93 -11.16
C ALA A 371 -0.67 -17.62 -10.20
N ARG A 372 -1.41 -18.62 -10.73
CA ARG A 372 -2.21 -19.56 -9.94
C ARG A 372 -1.58 -20.94 -9.98
N GLY A 373 -1.95 -21.76 -9.00
CA GLY A 373 -1.55 -23.15 -8.93
C GLY A 373 -2.56 -24.00 -8.16
N GLU A 374 -2.38 -25.31 -8.18
CA GLU A 374 -3.15 -26.23 -7.33
C GLU A 374 -2.71 -26.12 -5.87
N THR A 375 -1.47 -25.70 -5.66
CA THR A 375 -0.88 -25.43 -4.33
C THR A 375 -0.20 -24.07 -4.32
N LEU A 376 0.01 -23.51 -3.13
CA LEU A 376 0.77 -22.26 -2.96
C LEU A 376 2.21 -22.40 -3.47
N VAL A 377 2.84 -23.55 -3.26
CA VAL A 377 4.19 -23.81 -3.78
C VAL A 377 4.21 -23.67 -5.30
N GLN A 378 3.31 -24.33 -5.99
CA GLN A 378 3.21 -24.27 -7.45
C GLN A 378 2.89 -22.84 -7.95
N ALA A 379 1.98 -22.12 -7.28
CA ALA A 379 1.66 -20.75 -7.64
C ALA A 379 2.90 -19.84 -7.54
N ARG A 380 3.67 -19.97 -6.45
CA ARG A 380 4.92 -19.22 -6.22
C ARG A 380 5.99 -19.55 -7.25
N GLU A 381 6.23 -20.82 -7.52
CA GLU A 381 7.19 -21.28 -8.54
C GLU A 381 6.85 -20.71 -9.92
N ARG A 382 5.57 -20.72 -10.30
CA ARG A 382 5.10 -20.15 -11.57
C ARG A 382 5.28 -18.63 -11.62
N ALA A 383 4.93 -17.90 -10.55
CA ALA A 383 5.14 -16.46 -10.49
C ALA A 383 6.62 -16.10 -10.57
N ASP A 384 7.49 -16.86 -9.87
CA ASP A 384 8.94 -16.68 -9.91
C ASP A 384 9.49 -16.95 -11.31
N ALA A 385 9.07 -18.03 -11.97
CA ALA A 385 9.49 -18.38 -13.33
C ALA A 385 9.05 -17.31 -14.36
N ALA A 386 7.81 -16.83 -14.26
CA ALA A 386 7.30 -15.78 -15.14
C ALA A 386 8.04 -14.45 -14.93
N ALA A 387 8.26 -14.03 -13.67
CA ALA A 387 9.02 -12.82 -13.38
C ALA A 387 10.48 -12.92 -13.87
N ALA A 388 11.12 -14.07 -13.67
CA ALA A 388 12.49 -14.32 -14.12
C ALA A 388 12.63 -14.32 -15.65
N GLY A 389 11.55 -14.57 -16.40
CA GLY A 389 11.52 -14.47 -17.85
C GLY A 389 11.70 -13.04 -18.37
N VAL A 390 11.19 -12.06 -17.65
CA VAL A 390 11.21 -10.65 -18.08
C VAL A 390 12.56 -9.98 -17.77
N ARG A 391 13.09 -9.27 -18.73
CA ARG A 391 14.29 -8.41 -18.56
C ARG A 391 13.90 -6.96 -18.83
N VAL A 392 14.19 -6.10 -17.86
CA VAL A 392 14.12 -4.65 -18.03
C VAL A 392 15.38 -4.22 -18.77
N ARG A 393 15.23 -3.55 -19.92
CA ARG A 393 16.32 -3.05 -20.74
C ARG A 393 16.38 -1.52 -20.62
N THR A 394 17.57 -1.02 -20.49
CA THR A 394 17.89 0.39 -20.24
C THR A 394 18.50 1.11 -21.44
N SER A 395 18.72 0.37 -22.53
CA SER A 395 19.16 0.89 -23.84
C SER A 395 18.35 0.23 -24.95
N VAL A 396 17.93 1.03 -25.91
CA VAL A 396 17.35 0.58 -27.18
C VAL A 396 18.48 0.37 -28.19
#